data_e1658fea2ca664e1c35789f86593bdef
#
_entry.id   e1658fea2ca664e1c35789f86593bdef
#
_cell.length_a   1.000
_cell.length_b   1.000
_cell.length_c   1.000
_cell.angle_alpha   90.00
_cell.angle_beta   90.00
_cell.angle_gamma   90.00
#
_symmetry.space_group_name_H-M   'P 1'
#
loop_
_entity.id
_entity.type
_entity.pdbx_description
1 polymer ?
#
loop_
_entity_poly.entity_id
_entity_poly.type
_entity_poly.pdbx_seq_one_letter_code
_entity_poly.pdbx_strand_id
1 'polypeptide(L)'
;MKTGALSLGSRLLGEGQPCLVVAHVGTAHGGEVDVALRLIEAAFQGGADAIAFSVFRASAFLTRRHPQLKELEAAELSAREWRKVLQAAKGSGLAVVAEAFDTASRDLAAEAGVDAFQAHPTDLDHPDLLRALAAAGRPLVLGACGAGEPLVREALAAAGPAAALLVGPPLAPAAAEELRLSEIASLRERHRVPIGLLDPTDGGSAFALLVPALAAAHGADFVEKPIALDRARKARDRASALAPEDFYRMVELLRQAERARGDGESHALRTPARGRSIVAAGLIGRGEAITAEKLVFKRTDERFERGLAPAEAHRIIGRRAARPIQADETIREDMLE
;
A
#
# COMPACT_ATOMS: atom_id res chain seq x y z
N MET A 1 20.27 5.89 6.98
CA MET A 1 20.31 4.45 7.30
C MET A 1 18.93 3.90 6.96
N LYS A 2 18.84 2.81 6.20
CA LYS A 2 17.56 2.18 5.84
C LYS A 2 16.86 1.67 7.11
N THR A 3 15.53 1.80 7.18
CA THR A 3 14.70 1.10 8.17
C THR A 3 14.96 -0.39 8.07
N GLY A 4 15.10 -1.08 9.20
CA GLY A 4 15.27 -2.53 9.20
C GLY A 4 14.08 -3.21 8.52
N ALA A 5 14.34 -4.07 7.53
CA ALA A 5 13.29 -4.86 6.91
C ALA A 5 12.77 -5.89 7.90
N LEU A 6 11.45 -5.99 8.07
CA LEU A 6 10.80 -7.05 8.84
C LEU A 6 10.21 -8.08 7.89
N SER A 7 10.24 -9.36 8.30
CA SER A 7 9.57 -10.44 7.55
C SER A 7 8.21 -10.74 8.14
N LEU A 8 7.16 -10.62 7.35
CA LEU A 8 5.82 -11.08 7.66
C LEU A 8 5.55 -12.36 6.85
N GLY A 9 5.82 -13.51 7.41
CA GLY A 9 5.87 -14.77 6.68
C GLY A 9 6.96 -14.73 5.59
N SER A 10 6.57 -14.94 4.34
CA SER A 10 7.44 -14.82 3.16
C SER A 10 7.54 -13.39 2.60
N ARG A 11 6.80 -12.44 3.15
CA ARG A 11 6.72 -11.05 2.69
C ARG A 11 7.71 -10.18 3.46
N LEU A 12 8.28 -9.18 2.80
CA LEU A 12 9.13 -8.18 3.43
C LEU A 12 8.37 -6.88 3.62
N LEU A 13 8.48 -6.30 4.82
CA LEU A 13 8.02 -4.96 5.18
C LEU A 13 9.21 -4.02 5.23
N GLY A 14 9.08 -2.82 4.71
CA GLY A 14 10.09 -1.76 4.82
C GLY A 14 10.32 -1.00 3.53
N GLU A 15 11.24 -0.05 3.59
CA GLU A 15 11.53 0.86 2.50
C GLU A 15 11.93 0.13 1.20
N GLY A 16 11.27 0.50 0.10
CA GLY A 16 11.50 -0.08 -1.23
C GLY A 16 10.77 -1.38 -1.49
N GLN A 17 9.99 -1.88 -0.53
CA GLN A 17 9.10 -3.03 -0.73
C GLN A 17 7.70 -2.56 -1.15
N PRO A 18 6.90 -3.42 -1.81
CA PRO A 18 5.48 -3.15 -2.02
C PRO A 18 4.73 -2.96 -0.71
N CYS A 19 3.75 -2.07 -0.68
CA CYS A 19 2.88 -1.88 0.48
C CYS A 19 2.02 -3.13 0.67
N LEU A 20 2.13 -3.79 1.82
CA LEU A 20 1.34 -4.98 2.08
C LEU A 20 -0.10 -4.62 2.44
N VAL A 21 -1.03 -5.42 1.96
CA VAL A 21 -2.46 -5.31 2.29
C VAL A 21 -2.83 -6.39 3.29
N VAL A 22 -3.25 -5.96 4.48
CA VAL A 22 -3.70 -6.83 5.57
C VAL A 22 -5.23 -6.78 5.65
N ALA A 23 -5.89 -7.90 5.42
CA ALA A 23 -7.31 -8.05 5.64
C ALA A 23 -7.58 -8.26 7.14
N HIS A 24 -8.18 -7.28 7.82
CA HIS A 24 -8.52 -7.37 9.24
C HIS A 24 -9.90 -7.99 9.42
N VAL A 25 -9.94 -9.17 10.01
CA VAL A 25 -11.20 -9.87 10.29
C VAL A 25 -11.84 -9.38 11.58
N GLY A 26 -11.04 -9.07 12.61
CA GLY A 26 -11.56 -8.67 13.92
C GLY A 26 -12.59 -9.66 14.46
N THR A 27 -13.82 -9.20 14.70
CA THR A 27 -14.96 -10.03 15.12
C THR A 27 -15.96 -10.34 13.99
N ALA A 28 -15.61 -10.07 12.72
CA ALA A 28 -16.53 -10.25 11.58
C ALA A 28 -17.00 -11.70 11.38
N HIS A 29 -16.26 -12.68 11.94
CA HIS A 29 -16.68 -14.09 11.93
C HIS A 29 -17.87 -14.38 12.90
N GLY A 30 -18.15 -13.50 13.87
CA GLY A 30 -19.29 -13.61 14.78
C GLY A 30 -19.34 -14.92 15.60
N GLY A 31 -18.18 -15.53 15.90
CA GLY A 31 -18.10 -16.81 16.61
C GLY A 31 -18.34 -18.03 15.71
N GLU A 32 -18.43 -17.85 14.39
CA GLU A 32 -18.70 -18.95 13.45
C GLU A 32 -17.45 -19.31 12.64
N VAL A 33 -16.95 -20.55 12.82
CA VAL A 33 -15.77 -21.08 12.11
C VAL A 33 -15.92 -21.02 10.60
N ASP A 34 -17.09 -21.40 10.07
CA ASP A 34 -17.34 -21.42 8.63
C ASP A 34 -17.34 -20.01 8.03
N VAL A 35 -17.76 -18.99 8.79
CA VAL A 35 -17.65 -17.59 8.38
C VAL A 35 -16.18 -17.16 8.36
N ALA A 36 -15.39 -17.54 9.38
CA ALA A 36 -13.95 -17.27 9.41
C ALA A 36 -13.23 -17.91 8.20
N LEU A 37 -13.55 -19.15 7.85
CA LEU A 37 -12.98 -19.83 6.68
C LEU A 37 -13.34 -19.12 5.36
N ARG A 38 -14.57 -18.67 5.22
CA ARG A 38 -15.00 -17.88 4.04
C ARG A 38 -14.32 -16.51 3.97
N LEU A 39 -14.04 -15.89 5.11
CA LEU A 39 -13.27 -14.63 5.16
C LEU A 39 -11.82 -14.83 4.74
N ILE A 40 -11.19 -15.97 5.09
CA ILE A 40 -9.86 -16.32 4.59
C ILE A 40 -9.86 -16.41 3.07
N GLU A 41 -10.82 -17.15 2.51
CA GLU A 41 -10.95 -17.27 1.06
C GLU A 41 -11.20 -15.91 0.38
N ALA A 42 -12.09 -15.09 0.94
CA ALA A 42 -12.38 -13.75 0.43
C ALA A 42 -11.15 -12.83 0.48
N ALA A 43 -10.36 -12.87 1.54
CA ALA A 43 -9.12 -12.10 1.66
C ALA A 43 -8.08 -12.56 0.62
N PHE A 44 -7.90 -13.86 0.45
CA PHE A 44 -6.99 -14.42 -0.55
C PHE A 44 -7.40 -14.05 -1.98
N GLN A 45 -8.65 -14.27 -2.35
CA GLN A 45 -9.18 -13.91 -3.67
C GLN A 45 -9.21 -12.40 -3.90
N GLY A 46 -9.39 -11.62 -2.82
CA GLY A 46 -9.28 -10.17 -2.83
C GLY A 46 -7.85 -9.64 -3.01
N GLY A 47 -6.84 -10.51 -3.07
CA GLY A 47 -5.44 -10.12 -3.29
C GLY A 47 -4.76 -9.55 -2.05
N ALA A 48 -5.25 -9.85 -0.84
CA ALA A 48 -4.53 -9.53 0.40
C ALA A 48 -3.17 -10.25 0.44
N ASP A 49 -2.21 -9.63 1.11
CA ASP A 49 -0.89 -10.22 1.41
C ASP A 49 -0.90 -10.95 2.75
N ALA A 50 -1.74 -10.47 3.67
CA ALA A 50 -1.87 -11.00 5.01
C ALA A 50 -3.33 -10.94 5.50
N ILE A 51 -3.61 -11.71 6.54
CA ILE A 51 -4.88 -11.69 7.25
C ILE A 51 -4.64 -11.56 8.74
N ALA A 52 -5.38 -10.68 9.42
CA ALA A 52 -5.30 -10.45 10.85
C ALA A 52 -6.57 -10.92 11.56
N PHE A 53 -6.40 -11.67 12.65
CA PHE A 53 -7.47 -12.15 13.50
C PHE A 53 -7.29 -11.67 14.93
N SER A 54 -8.36 -11.19 15.56
CA SER A 54 -8.39 -10.91 17.00
C SER A 54 -8.63 -12.21 17.78
N VAL A 55 -7.57 -12.75 18.36
CA VAL A 55 -7.60 -13.99 19.15
C VAL A 55 -7.74 -13.62 20.62
N PHE A 56 -8.90 -13.88 21.20
CA PHE A 56 -9.20 -13.41 22.54
C PHE A 56 -10.15 -14.31 23.32
N ARG A 57 -10.17 -14.08 24.63
CA ARG A 57 -11.24 -14.41 25.56
C ARG A 57 -11.73 -13.11 26.18
N ALA A 58 -12.98 -12.74 25.96
CA ALA A 58 -13.52 -11.47 26.38
C ALA A 58 -13.36 -11.23 27.91
N SER A 59 -13.55 -12.28 28.70
CA SER A 59 -13.38 -12.24 30.16
C SER A 59 -11.93 -12.04 30.63
N ALA A 60 -10.93 -12.17 29.74
CA ALA A 60 -9.53 -11.96 30.09
C ALA A 60 -9.15 -10.48 30.10
N PHE A 61 -9.80 -9.65 29.27
CA PHE A 61 -9.48 -8.23 29.16
C PHE A 61 -10.66 -7.27 29.43
N LEU A 62 -11.88 -7.79 29.56
CA LEU A 62 -13.05 -7.01 29.91
C LEU A 62 -13.57 -7.35 31.31
N THR A 63 -14.01 -6.30 32.03
CA THR A 63 -14.69 -6.49 33.30
C THR A 63 -16.11 -7.04 33.07
N ARG A 64 -16.68 -7.74 34.08
CA ARG A 64 -18.05 -8.27 34.02
C ARG A 64 -19.14 -7.23 33.77
N ARG A 65 -18.86 -5.95 34.00
CA ARG A 65 -19.79 -4.83 33.78
C ARG A 65 -19.55 -4.10 32.48
N HIS A 66 -18.55 -4.53 31.67
CA HIS A 66 -18.26 -3.87 30.42
C HIS A 66 -19.41 -4.05 29.41
N PRO A 67 -19.91 -2.99 28.79
CA PRO A 67 -21.11 -3.06 27.93
C PRO A 67 -20.92 -4.00 26.70
N GLN A 68 -19.71 -4.16 26.22
CA GLN A 68 -19.37 -5.03 25.07
C GLN A 68 -19.11 -6.48 25.44
N LEU A 69 -19.09 -6.85 26.74
CA LEU A 69 -18.69 -8.21 27.17
C LEU A 69 -19.52 -9.29 26.47
N LYS A 70 -20.85 -9.18 26.52
CA LYS A 70 -21.76 -10.19 25.93
C LYS A 70 -21.61 -10.30 24.41
N GLU A 71 -21.35 -9.19 23.73
CA GLU A 71 -21.14 -9.18 22.28
C GLU A 71 -19.84 -9.92 21.93
N LEU A 72 -18.75 -9.64 22.67
CA LEU A 72 -17.47 -10.28 22.44
C LEU A 72 -17.47 -11.74 22.87
N GLU A 73 -18.12 -12.10 23.99
CA GLU A 73 -18.32 -13.50 24.38
C GLU A 73 -19.05 -14.31 23.29
N ALA A 74 -20.04 -13.69 22.62
CA ALA A 74 -20.75 -14.34 21.52
C ALA A 74 -19.89 -14.50 20.25
N ALA A 75 -18.81 -13.74 20.13
CA ALA A 75 -17.88 -13.83 19.02
C ALA A 75 -16.64 -14.68 19.33
N GLU A 76 -16.51 -15.23 20.54
CA GLU A 76 -15.39 -16.11 20.90
C GLU A 76 -15.41 -17.40 20.10
N LEU A 77 -14.21 -17.83 19.73
CA LEU A 77 -13.96 -19.19 19.25
C LEU A 77 -13.19 -19.98 20.33
N SER A 78 -13.50 -21.26 20.47
CA SER A 78 -12.74 -22.14 21.35
C SER A 78 -11.30 -22.33 20.84
N ALA A 79 -10.39 -22.76 21.69
CA ALA A 79 -9.01 -23.04 21.32
C ALA A 79 -8.89 -24.07 20.16
N ARG A 80 -9.82 -25.05 20.09
CA ARG A 80 -9.87 -26.03 19.01
C ARG A 80 -10.29 -25.37 17.69
N GLU A 81 -11.27 -24.47 17.73
CA GLU A 81 -11.77 -23.76 16.57
C GLU A 81 -10.72 -22.75 16.06
N TRP A 82 -10.06 -22.01 16.96
CA TRP A 82 -8.94 -21.15 16.59
C TRP A 82 -7.81 -21.90 15.90
N ARG A 83 -7.41 -23.07 16.40
CA ARG A 83 -6.40 -23.91 15.70
C ARG A 83 -6.84 -24.24 14.29
N LYS A 84 -8.12 -24.63 14.09
CA LYS A 84 -8.66 -24.92 12.74
C LYS A 84 -8.60 -23.68 11.83
N VAL A 85 -9.02 -22.52 12.32
CA VAL A 85 -9.04 -21.28 11.54
C VAL A 85 -7.63 -20.82 11.18
N LEU A 86 -6.72 -20.75 12.16
CA LEU A 86 -5.35 -20.31 11.95
C LEU A 86 -4.56 -21.26 11.04
N GLN A 87 -4.76 -22.56 11.15
CA GLN A 87 -4.16 -23.54 10.23
C GLN A 87 -4.71 -23.38 8.80
N ALA A 88 -6.00 -23.15 8.64
CA ALA A 88 -6.57 -22.87 7.32
C ALA A 88 -6.00 -21.58 6.70
N ALA A 89 -5.85 -20.52 7.51
CA ALA A 89 -5.24 -19.28 7.07
C ALA A 89 -3.79 -19.49 6.62
N LYS A 90 -2.99 -20.25 7.39
CA LYS A 90 -1.63 -20.63 6.99
C LYS A 90 -1.59 -21.43 5.69
N GLY A 91 -2.55 -22.30 5.48
CA GLY A 91 -2.66 -23.12 4.25
C GLY A 91 -3.09 -22.33 3.01
N SER A 92 -3.66 -21.14 3.16
CA SER A 92 -4.11 -20.30 2.04
C SER A 92 -2.99 -19.56 1.29
N GLY A 93 -1.80 -19.46 1.88
CA GLY A 93 -0.67 -18.68 1.33
C GLY A 93 -0.63 -17.22 1.81
N LEU A 94 -1.61 -16.77 2.61
CA LEU A 94 -1.56 -15.49 3.30
C LEU A 94 -0.59 -15.55 4.48
N ALA A 95 0.09 -14.43 4.76
CA ALA A 95 0.73 -14.26 6.06
C ALA A 95 -0.35 -14.09 7.14
N VAL A 96 -0.15 -14.71 8.30
CA VAL A 96 -1.15 -14.72 9.38
C VAL A 96 -0.68 -13.89 10.55
N VAL A 97 -1.48 -12.88 10.91
CA VAL A 97 -1.26 -12.02 12.06
C VAL A 97 -2.29 -12.34 13.15
N ALA A 98 -1.83 -12.51 14.37
CA ALA A 98 -2.71 -12.69 15.52
C ALA A 98 -2.65 -11.46 16.43
N GLU A 99 -3.76 -10.74 16.52
CA GLU A 99 -3.96 -9.74 17.58
C GLU A 99 -4.35 -10.48 18.85
N ALA A 100 -3.44 -10.54 19.80
CA ALA A 100 -3.61 -11.32 21.02
C ALA A 100 -3.72 -10.43 22.26
N PHE A 101 -4.78 -10.60 23.04
CA PHE A 101 -5.13 -9.76 24.18
C PHE A 101 -4.63 -10.30 25.53
N ASP A 102 -4.08 -11.49 25.53
CA ASP A 102 -3.50 -12.14 26.71
C ASP A 102 -2.46 -13.19 26.32
N THR A 103 -1.73 -13.71 27.32
CA THR A 103 -0.67 -14.69 27.08
C THR A 103 -1.20 -16.05 26.61
N ALA A 104 -2.42 -16.44 27.02
CA ALA A 104 -3.01 -17.71 26.59
C ALA A 104 -3.39 -17.67 25.09
N SER A 105 -3.95 -16.53 24.65
CA SER A 105 -4.25 -16.26 23.24
C SER A 105 -2.97 -16.20 22.41
N ARG A 106 -1.90 -15.55 22.92
CA ARG A 106 -0.56 -15.57 22.31
C ARG A 106 -0.04 -17.01 22.14
N ASP A 107 -0.08 -17.82 23.19
CA ASP A 107 0.46 -19.19 23.16
C ASP A 107 -0.28 -20.05 22.15
N LEU A 108 -1.62 -19.97 22.13
CA LEU A 108 -2.46 -20.64 21.15
C LEU A 108 -2.09 -20.25 19.69
N ALA A 109 -1.91 -18.97 19.44
CA ALA A 109 -1.55 -18.47 18.11
C ALA A 109 -0.11 -18.85 17.73
N ALA A 110 0.83 -18.82 18.69
CA ALA A 110 2.20 -19.26 18.49
C ALA A 110 2.28 -20.75 18.12
N GLU A 111 1.53 -21.61 18.82
CA GLU A 111 1.40 -23.04 18.51
C GLU A 111 0.83 -23.29 17.11
N ALA A 112 -0.12 -22.44 16.66
CA ALA A 112 -0.69 -22.52 15.33
C ALA A 112 0.26 -21.99 14.23
N GLY A 113 1.41 -21.40 14.61
CA GLY A 113 2.46 -20.97 13.69
C GLY A 113 2.16 -19.67 12.96
N VAL A 114 1.49 -18.70 13.61
CA VAL A 114 1.27 -17.35 13.03
C VAL A 114 2.58 -16.68 12.68
N ASP A 115 2.54 -15.76 11.71
CA ASP A 115 3.75 -15.11 11.19
C ASP A 115 4.13 -13.84 11.98
N ALA A 116 3.14 -13.19 12.60
CA ALA A 116 3.36 -12.03 13.47
C ALA A 116 2.29 -11.94 14.55
N PHE A 117 2.59 -11.16 15.58
CA PHE A 117 1.63 -10.70 16.56
C PHE A 117 1.27 -9.24 16.34
N GLN A 118 0.07 -8.87 16.82
CA GLN A 118 -0.38 -7.48 16.88
C GLN A 118 -0.84 -7.19 18.31
N ALA A 119 -0.44 -6.05 18.84
CA ALA A 119 -0.99 -5.50 20.06
C ALA A 119 -2.10 -4.50 19.71
N HIS A 120 -3.26 -4.66 20.32
CA HIS A 120 -4.38 -3.73 20.12
C HIS A 120 -4.02 -2.33 20.66
N PRO A 121 -4.53 -1.25 20.09
CA PRO A 121 -4.24 0.12 20.55
C PRO A 121 -4.52 0.36 22.06
N THR A 122 -5.48 -0.34 22.64
CA THR A 122 -5.79 -0.27 24.09
C THR A 122 -4.74 -0.92 24.99
N ASP A 123 -3.85 -1.73 24.43
CA ASP A 123 -2.83 -2.45 25.18
C ASP A 123 -1.42 -1.86 24.99
N LEU A 124 -1.34 -0.70 24.32
CA LEU A 124 -0.06 -0.04 24.07
C LEU A 124 0.64 0.40 25.35
N ASP A 125 -0.11 0.68 26.41
CA ASP A 125 0.37 1.01 27.77
C ASP A 125 0.53 -0.21 28.69
N HIS A 126 0.49 -1.44 28.11
CA HIS A 126 0.66 -2.69 28.86
C HIS A 126 2.01 -3.35 28.57
N PRO A 127 3.14 -2.85 29.16
CA PRO A 127 4.49 -3.29 28.78
C PRO A 127 4.77 -4.77 29.03
N ASP A 128 4.10 -5.41 29.99
CA ASP A 128 4.28 -6.84 30.26
C ASP A 128 3.65 -7.70 29.16
N LEU A 129 2.49 -7.31 28.64
CA LEU A 129 1.88 -7.96 27.47
C LEU A 129 2.76 -7.77 26.22
N LEU A 130 3.24 -6.54 25.98
CA LEU A 130 4.10 -6.25 24.83
C LEU A 130 5.39 -7.09 24.86
N ARG A 131 6.05 -7.18 26.03
CA ARG A 131 7.22 -8.05 26.20
C ARG A 131 6.87 -9.54 26.00
N ALA A 132 5.71 -9.96 26.50
CA ALA A 132 5.26 -11.33 26.32
C ALA A 132 5.00 -11.67 24.84
N LEU A 133 4.38 -10.76 24.07
CA LEU A 133 4.17 -10.93 22.64
C LEU A 133 5.51 -10.97 21.88
N ALA A 134 6.43 -10.04 22.18
CA ALA A 134 7.75 -10.00 21.58
C ALA A 134 8.59 -11.25 21.87
N ALA A 135 8.46 -11.81 23.09
CA ALA A 135 9.16 -13.03 23.49
C ALA A 135 8.75 -14.29 22.70
N ALA A 136 7.64 -14.24 21.95
CA ALA A 136 7.25 -15.31 21.04
C ALA A 136 8.18 -15.43 19.80
N GLY A 137 9.15 -14.52 19.62
CA GLY A 137 10.14 -14.58 18.55
C GLY A 137 9.60 -14.30 17.15
N ARG A 138 8.49 -13.60 17.08
CA ARG A 138 7.83 -13.14 15.83
C ARG A 138 7.81 -11.62 15.78
N PRO A 139 7.70 -11.00 14.59
CA PRO A 139 7.44 -9.58 14.48
C PRO A 139 6.21 -9.15 15.29
N LEU A 140 6.29 -7.96 15.89
CA LEU A 140 5.19 -7.39 16.67
C LEU A 140 4.72 -6.08 16.03
N VAL A 141 3.48 -6.05 15.59
CA VAL A 141 2.80 -4.84 15.14
C VAL A 141 2.18 -4.15 16.35
N LEU A 142 2.55 -2.92 16.60
CA LEU A 142 2.02 -2.11 17.70
C LEU A 142 0.88 -1.22 17.18
N GLY A 143 -0.35 -1.45 17.63
CA GLY A 143 -1.47 -0.55 17.38
C GLY A 143 -1.27 0.76 18.12
N ALA A 144 -0.90 1.82 17.40
CA ALA A 144 -0.59 3.13 17.95
C ALA A 144 -1.63 4.19 17.56
N CYS A 145 -2.86 3.77 17.24
CA CYS A 145 -3.93 4.64 16.80
C CYS A 145 -4.31 5.65 17.90
N GLY A 146 -4.10 6.95 17.62
CA GLY A 146 -4.35 8.03 18.58
C GLY A 146 -3.34 8.13 19.73
N ALA A 147 -2.29 7.33 19.75
CA ALA A 147 -1.29 7.34 20.82
C ALA A 147 -0.33 8.54 20.73
N GLY A 148 0.01 9.10 21.89
CA GLY A 148 1.01 10.16 21.99
C GLY A 148 2.44 9.62 21.88
N GLU A 149 3.35 10.45 21.43
CA GLU A 149 4.77 10.14 21.20
C GLU A 149 5.48 9.46 22.40
N PRO A 150 5.31 9.88 23.66
CA PRO A 150 5.96 9.22 24.79
C PRO A 150 5.56 7.75 24.91
N LEU A 151 4.25 7.44 24.77
CA LEU A 151 3.73 6.09 24.85
C LEU A 151 4.23 5.21 23.72
N VAL A 152 4.28 5.74 22.49
CA VAL A 152 4.82 5.02 21.32
C VAL A 152 6.27 4.61 21.56
N ARG A 153 7.11 5.49 22.13
CA ARG A 153 8.51 5.16 22.44
C ARG A 153 8.64 4.08 23.50
N GLU A 154 7.83 4.16 24.55
CA GLU A 154 7.84 3.15 25.62
C GLU A 154 7.40 1.78 25.09
N ALA A 155 6.36 1.76 24.26
CA ALA A 155 5.86 0.53 23.62
C ALA A 155 6.91 -0.08 22.67
N LEU A 156 7.58 0.73 21.84
CA LEU A 156 8.67 0.27 20.98
C LEU A 156 9.84 -0.29 21.77
N ALA A 157 10.19 0.33 22.90
CA ALA A 157 11.23 -0.17 23.79
C ALA A 157 10.85 -1.54 24.41
N ALA A 158 9.57 -1.75 24.75
CA ALA A 158 9.09 -3.01 25.27
C ALA A 158 9.02 -4.10 24.19
N ALA A 159 8.64 -3.74 22.95
CA ALA A 159 8.50 -4.67 21.82
C ALA A 159 9.84 -5.08 21.21
N GLY A 160 10.89 -4.28 21.37
CA GLY A 160 12.21 -4.58 20.81
C GLY A 160 12.35 -4.32 19.31
N PRO A 161 13.45 -4.81 18.69
CA PRO A 161 13.84 -4.41 17.33
C PRO A 161 12.97 -4.97 16.21
N ALA A 162 12.18 -6.02 16.46
CA ALA A 162 11.31 -6.62 15.46
C ALA A 162 9.88 -6.04 15.52
N ALA A 163 9.76 -4.71 15.71
CA ALA A 163 8.50 -4.01 15.81
C ALA A 163 8.16 -3.21 14.56
N ALA A 164 6.84 -3.07 14.28
CA ALA A 164 6.25 -2.14 13.33
C ALA A 164 5.16 -1.32 14.03
N LEU A 165 4.87 -0.13 13.54
CA LEU A 165 3.76 0.70 14.03
C LEU A 165 2.58 0.63 13.07
N LEU A 166 1.38 0.43 13.61
CA LEU A 166 0.12 0.57 12.91
C LEU A 166 -0.58 1.82 13.46
N VAL A 167 -0.59 2.87 12.66
CA VAL A 167 -1.14 4.19 13.03
C VAL A 167 -2.46 4.46 12.34
N GLY A 168 -3.22 5.43 12.83
CA GLY A 168 -4.51 5.81 12.26
C GLY A 168 -5.40 6.47 13.27
N PRO A 169 -6.63 6.83 12.88
CA PRO A 169 -7.64 7.34 13.79
C PRO A 169 -8.02 6.34 14.89
N PRO A 170 -8.28 6.81 16.11
CA PRO A 170 -8.63 5.92 17.23
C PRO A 170 -10.09 5.43 17.20
N LEU A 171 -10.93 6.03 16.36
CA LEU A 171 -12.36 5.71 16.27
C LEU A 171 -12.75 5.31 14.84
N ALA A 172 -13.75 4.46 14.72
CA ALA A 172 -14.35 4.00 13.47
C ALA A 172 -15.87 4.27 13.45
N PRO A 173 -16.45 4.72 12.32
CA PRO A 173 -15.76 5.18 11.12
C PRO A 173 -15.10 6.55 11.29
N ALA A 174 -13.97 6.77 10.65
CA ALA A 174 -13.23 8.02 10.70
C ALA A 174 -13.52 8.94 9.50
N ALA A 175 -13.43 10.25 9.72
CA ALA A 175 -13.46 11.25 8.69
C ALA A 175 -12.09 11.32 7.96
N ALA A 176 -12.08 11.88 6.74
CA ALA A 176 -10.86 11.95 5.92
C ALA A 176 -9.73 12.75 6.60
N GLU A 177 -10.09 13.81 7.30
CA GLU A 177 -9.16 14.73 7.99
C GLU A 177 -8.43 14.05 9.15
N GLU A 178 -9.02 13.01 9.73
CA GLU A 178 -8.46 12.27 10.86
C GLU A 178 -7.36 11.29 10.44
N LEU A 179 -7.26 10.94 9.14
CA LEU A 179 -6.28 9.98 8.64
C LEU A 179 -4.83 10.48 8.71
N ARG A 180 -4.61 11.78 8.57
CA ARG A 180 -3.30 12.46 8.72
C ARG A 180 -2.15 11.75 7.98
N LEU A 181 -2.38 11.34 6.74
CA LEU A 181 -1.46 10.50 5.95
C LEU A 181 -0.05 11.09 5.82
N SER A 182 0.08 12.41 5.86
CA SER A 182 1.37 13.09 5.82
C SER A 182 2.28 12.77 7.00
N GLU A 183 1.75 12.25 8.12
CA GLU A 183 2.55 11.88 9.30
C GLU A 183 3.31 10.56 9.10
N ILE A 184 2.91 9.70 8.17
CA ILE A 184 3.52 8.39 7.93
C ILE A 184 5.02 8.53 7.69
N ALA A 185 5.43 9.45 6.80
CA ALA A 185 6.85 9.67 6.51
C ALA A 185 7.63 10.17 7.73
N SER A 186 7.07 11.13 8.47
CA SER A 186 7.73 11.69 9.66
C SER A 186 7.85 10.68 10.80
N LEU A 187 6.86 9.81 10.98
CA LEU A 187 6.91 8.72 11.96
C LEU A 187 8.00 7.70 11.60
N ARG A 188 8.12 7.36 10.32
CA ARG A 188 9.20 6.47 9.84
C ARG A 188 10.58 7.06 10.12
N GLU A 189 10.81 8.32 9.79
CA GLU A 189 12.07 9.00 10.04
C GLU A 189 12.42 9.03 11.53
N ARG A 190 11.42 9.26 12.38
CA ARG A 190 11.58 9.38 13.84
C ARG A 190 11.86 8.04 14.51
N HIS A 191 11.08 7.01 14.19
CA HIS A 191 11.12 5.73 14.90
C HIS A 191 11.98 4.68 14.19
N ARG A 192 12.22 4.82 12.88
CA ARG A 192 13.01 3.90 12.04
C ARG A 192 12.49 2.46 12.04
N VAL A 193 11.18 2.32 12.14
CA VAL A 193 10.44 1.06 12.01
C VAL A 193 9.48 1.15 10.85
N PRO A 194 9.01 0.02 10.30
CA PRO A 194 7.93 0.03 9.32
C PRO A 194 6.66 0.67 9.89
N ILE A 195 5.99 1.46 9.06
CA ILE A 195 4.76 2.18 9.43
C ILE A 195 3.61 1.70 8.55
N GLY A 196 2.55 1.20 9.18
CA GLY A 196 1.29 0.87 8.53
C GLY A 196 0.17 1.85 8.88
N LEU A 197 -0.86 1.88 8.04
CA LEU A 197 -2.11 2.59 8.30
C LEU A 197 -3.23 1.59 8.63
N LEU A 198 -3.86 1.73 9.81
CA LEU A 198 -5.20 1.20 10.03
C LEU A 198 -6.19 2.15 9.36
N ASP A 199 -6.94 1.64 8.39
CA ASP A 199 -7.96 2.43 7.69
C ASP A 199 -9.37 2.14 8.23
N PRO A 200 -9.90 2.99 9.14
CA PRO A 200 -11.23 2.84 9.69
C PRO A 200 -12.27 3.69 8.96
N THR A 201 -12.02 4.16 7.74
CA THR A 201 -13.01 4.94 6.97
C THR A 201 -14.23 4.09 6.62
N ASP A 202 -15.39 4.75 6.48
CA ASP A 202 -16.67 4.07 6.18
C ASP A 202 -16.55 3.24 4.89
N GLY A 203 -16.64 1.92 5.05
CA GLY A 203 -16.58 0.96 3.94
C GLY A 203 -17.73 1.08 2.93
N GLY A 204 -18.76 1.89 3.20
CA GLY A 204 -19.81 2.25 2.24
C GLY A 204 -19.45 3.44 1.36
N SER A 205 -18.36 4.13 1.68
CA SER A 205 -17.88 5.28 0.93
C SER A 205 -16.93 4.86 -0.20
N ALA A 206 -17.07 5.48 -1.38
CA ALA A 206 -16.09 5.32 -2.46
C ALA A 206 -14.67 5.77 -2.04
N PHE A 207 -14.57 6.67 -1.06
CA PHE A 207 -13.29 7.13 -0.52
C PHE A 207 -12.52 6.01 0.18
N ALA A 208 -13.21 5.06 0.84
CA ALA A 208 -12.58 3.91 1.48
C ALA A 208 -11.79 3.01 0.50
N LEU A 209 -12.11 3.04 -0.79
CA LEU A 209 -11.35 2.33 -1.81
C LEU A 209 -10.04 3.02 -2.17
N LEU A 210 -9.93 4.32 -1.93
CA LEU A 210 -8.79 5.15 -2.31
C LEU A 210 -7.77 5.30 -1.17
N VAL A 211 -8.21 5.25 0.09
CA VAL A 211 -7.37 5.51 1.27
C VAL A 211 -6.12 4.63 1.29
N PRO A 212 -6.18 3.30 1.06
CA PRO A 212 -4.99 2.46 1.03
C PRO A 212 -3.99 2.85 -0.05
N ALA A 213 -4.46 3.25 -1.23
CA ALA A 213 -3.59 3.73 -2.31
C ALA A 213 -2.92 5.06 -1.94
N LEU A 214 -3.65 5.99 -1.30
CA LEU A 214 -3.11 7.24 -0.79
C LEU A 214 -2.06 6.98 0.31
N ALA A 215 -2.33 6.07 1.24
CA ALA A 215 -1.38 5.70 2.28
C ALA A 215 -0.07 5.12 1.69
N ALA A 216 -0.17 4.23 0.72
CA ALA A 216 0.98 3.68 0.00
C ALA A 216 1.77 4.78 -0.74
N ALA A 217 1.09 5.77 -1.36
CA ALA A 217 1.72 6.92 -1.98
C ALA A 217 2.47 7.80 -0.96
N HIS A 218 1.95 7.92 0.27
CA HIS A 218 2.61 8.59 1.40
C HIS A 218 3.67 7.73 2.08
N GLY A 219 3.92 6.53 1.57
CA GLY A 219 4.99 5.66 2.04
C GLY A 219 4.61 4.68 3.15
N ALA A 220 3.33 4.36 3.33
CA ALA A 220 2.97 3.26 4.22
C ALA A 220 3.60 1.94 3.74
N ASP A 221 4.15 1.15 4.66
CA ASP A 221 4.72 -0.16 4.38
C ASP A 221 3.65 -1.24 4.32
N PHE A 222 2.54 -1.01 5.01
CA PHE A 222 1.35 -1.86 4.97
C PHE A 222 0.10 -1.05 5.28
N VAL A 223 -1.04 -1.57 4.85
CA VAL A 223 -2.36 -1.02 5.19
C VAL A 223 -3.22 -2.15 5.73
N GLU A 224 -3.86 -1.90 6.86
CA GLU A 224 -4.83 -2.81 7.46
C GLU A 224 -6.24 -2.27 7.23
N LYS A 225 -7.08 -3.07 6.57
CA LYS A 225 -8.47 -2.73 6.23
C LYS A 225 -9.41 -3.82 6.72
N PRO A 226 -10.45 -3.45 7.48
CA PRO A 226 -11.49 -4.40 7.87
C PRO A 226 -12.21 -5.01 6.67
N ILE A 227 -12.47 -6.33 6.74
CA ILE A 227 -13.22 -7.09 5.73
C ILE A 227 -14.40 -7.81 6.39
N ALA A 228 -15.55 -7.84 5.73
CA ALA A 228 -16.72 -8.59 6.17
C ALA A 228 -17.44 -9.21 4.97
N LEU A 229 -17.95 -10.43 5.11
CA LEU A 229 -18.73 -11.08 4.03
C LEU A 229 -20.04 -10.34 3.75
N ASP A 230 -20.62 -9.77 4.80
CA ASP A 230 -21.86 -9.00 4.75
C ASP A 230 -21.82 -7.88 5.80
N ARG A 231 -21.79 -6.63 5.33
CA ARG A 231 -21.79 -5.43 6.18
C ARG A 231 -23.08 -5.24 6.98
N ALA A 232 -24.16 -5.94 6.62
CA ALA A 232 -25.42 -5.90 7.38
C ALA A 232 -25.34 -6.72 8.68
N ARG A 233 -24.42 -7.71 8.77
CA ARG A 233 -24.22 -8.51 9.98
C ARG A 233 -23.65 -7.62 11.09
N LYS A 234 -24.09 -7.87 12.32
CA LYS A 234 -23.56 -7.18 13.50
C LYS A 234 -22.13 -7.65 13.74
N ALA A 235 -21.18 -6.75 13.60
CA ALA A 235 -19.77 -6.92 13.96
C ALA A 235 -19.23 -5.53 14.36
N ARG A 236 -18.19 -5.51 15.19
CA ARG A 236 -17.64 -4.26 15.74
C ARG A 236 -17.18 -3.30 14.63
N ASP A 237 -16.45 -3.81 13.66
CA ASP A 237 -15.84 -3.00 12.61
C ASP A 237 -16.65 -2.93 11.30
N ARG A 238 -17.93 -3.35 11.36
CA ARG A 238 -18.80 -3.43 10.17
C ARG A 238 -18.93 -2.13 9.39
N ALA A 239 -18.87 -0.99 10.07
CA ALA A 239 -19.01 0.32 9.41
C ALA A 239 -17.81 0.60 8.49
N SER A 240 -16.61 0.23 8.92
CA SER A 240 -15.37 0.41 8.17
C SER A 240 -14.98 -0.78 7.30
N ALA A 241 -15.66 -1.94 7.45
CA ALA A 241 -15.37 -3.12 6.68
C ALA A 241 -15.77 -2.99 5.21
N LEU A 242 -14.95 -3.50 4.31
CA LEU A 242 -15.29 -3.68 2.91
C LEU A 242 -15.91 -5.06 2.68
N ALA A 243 -16.89 -5.13 1.77
CA ALA A 243 -17.33 -6.39 1.21
C ALA A 243 -16.23 -6.98 0.30
N PRO A 244 -16.21 -8.30 0.02
CA PRO A 244 -15.12 -8.94 -0.74
C PRO A 244 -14.85 -8.30 -2.10
N GLU A 245 -15.89 -7.90 -2.84
CA GLU A 245 -15.74 -7.26 -4.15
C GLU A 245 -15.08 -5.87 -4.03
N ASP A 246 -15.48 -5.07 -3.05
CA ASP A 246 -14.89 -3.75 -2.82
C ASP A 246 -13.47 -3.88 -2.26
N PHE A 247 -13.19 -4.91 -1.46
CA PHE A 247 -11.83 -5.20 -0.98
C PHE A 247 -10.90 -5.53 -2.17
N TYR A 248 -11.34 -6.37 -3.11
CA TYR A 248 -10.59 -6.63 -4.35
C TYR A 248 -10.32 -5.35 -5.14
N ARG A 249 -11.34 -4.50 -5.35
CA ARG A 249 -11.19 -3.22 -6.07
C ARG A 249 -10.19 -2.29 -5.37
N MET A 250 -10.25 -2.22 -4.05
CA MET A 250 -9.31 -1.45 -3.24
C MET A 250 -7.86 -1.92 -3.47
N VAL A 251 -7.63 -3.23 -3.43
CA VAL A 251 -6.29 -3.81 -3.67
C VAL A 251 -5.80 -3.47 -5.08
N GLU A 252 -6.64 -3.62 -6.10
CA GLU A 252 -6.31 -3.25 -7.48
C GLU A 252 -5.91 -1.78 -7.61
N LEU A 253 -6.64 -0.87 -6.95
CA LEU A 253 -6.33 0.57 -6.95
C LEU A 253 -4.98 0.84 -6.27
N LEU A 254 -4.69 0.18 -5.15
CA LEU A 254 -3.40 0.30 -4.47
C LEU A 254 -2.26 -0.17 -5.37
N ARG A 255 -2.40 -1.33 -6.02
CA ARG A 255 -1.38 -1.86 -6.94
C ARG A 255 -1.18 -0.95 -8.17
N GLN A 256 -2.25 -0.33 -8.66
CA GLN A 256 -2.14 0.67 -9.73
C GLN A 256 -1.39 1.93 -9.26
N ALA A 257 -1.68 2.42 -8.05
CA ALA A 257 -1.00 3.57 -7.48
C ALA A 257 0.50 3.32 -7.28
N GLU A 258 0.90 2.11 -6.82
CA GLU A 258 2.30 1.72 -6.70
C GLU A 258 3.02 1.74 -8.07
N ARG A 259 2.39 1.18 -9.11
CA ARG A 259 2.95 1.23 -10.47
C ARG A 259 3.05 2.66 -11.00
N ALA A 260 2.05 3.51 -10.72
CA ALA A 260 2.02 4.90 -11.14
C ALA A 260 3.08 5.75 -10.42
N ARG A 261 3.40 5.42 -9.18
CA ARG A 261 4.47 6.10 -8.42
C ARG A 261 5.85 5.87 -9.05
N GLY A 262 6.07 4.71 -9.67
CA GLY A 262 7.38 4.32 -10.19
C GLY A 262 8.42 4.09 -9.10
N ASP A 263 9.66 3.86 -9.52
CA ASP A 263 10.82 3.60 -8.66
C ASP A 263 11.64 4.86 -8.31
N GLY A 264 11.20 6.02 -8.80
CA GLY A 264 11.90 7.30 -8.63
C GLY A 264 13.09 7.49 -9.57
N GLU A 265 13.41 6.51 -10.42
CA GLU A 265 14.40 6.68 -11.46
C GLU A 265 13.78 7.40 -12.68
N SER A 266 14.56 8.29 -13.30
CA SER A 266 14.15 8.97 -14.52
C SER A 266 14.26 8.01 -15.70
N HIS A 267 13.15 7.35 -16.02
CA HIS A 267 13.07 6.58 -17.26
C HIS A 267 12.80 7.53 -18.43
N ALA A 268 13.70 7.56 -19.39
CA ALA A 268 13.39 8.21 -20.67
C ALA A 268 12.12 7.58 -21.24
N LEU A 269 11.10 8.41 -21.48
CA LEU A 269 9.85 7.95 -22.07
C LEU A 269 10.21 7.14 -23.33
N ARG A 270 9.72 5.93 -23.47
CA ARG A 270 9.98 5.06 -24.64
C ARG A 270 9.53 5.65 -25.95
N THR A 271 8.59 6.60 -25.88
CA THR A 271 8.17 7.40 -27.02
C THR A 271 8.78 8.78 -26.83
N PRO A 272 9.73 9.21 -27.69
CA PRO A 272 10.23 10.58 -27.64
C PRO A 272 9.07 11.55 -27.65
N ALA A 273 9.16 12.62 -26.85
CA ALA A 273 8.16 13.69 -26.92
C ALA A 273 8.02 14.08 -28.39
N ARG A 274 6.80 14.09 -28.92
CA ARG A 274 6.48 14.46 -30.31
C ARG A 274 6.99 15.88 -30.53
N GLY A 275 8.23 16.00 -31.02
CA GLY A 275 8.89 17.23 -31.30
C GLY A 275 8.43 17.84 -32.64
N ARG A 276 9.00 18.96 -32.98
CA ARG A 276 8.93 19.48 -34.33
C ARG A 276 10.19 19.06 -35.06
N SER A 277 10.08 18.85 -36.37
CA SER A 277 11.22 18.70 -37.29
C SER A 277 11.48 19.99 -38.03
N ILE A 278 12.69 20.15 -38.52
CA ILE A 278 13.03 21.22 -39.46
C ILE A 278 12.42 20.86 -40.81
N VAL A 279 11.68 21.80 -41.38
CA VAL A 279 10.95 21.63 -42.64
C VAL A 279 11.28 22.81 -43.56
N ALA A 280 11.35 22.58 -44.87
CA ALA A 280 11.57 23.65 -45.84
C ALA A 280 10.36 24.58 -45.93
N ALA A 281 10.54 25.88 -45.75
CA ALA A 281 9.50 26.88 -45.88
C ALA A 281 8.99 27.07 -47.33
N GLY A 282 9.82 26.73 -48.29
CA GLY A 282 9.56 26.77 -49.72
C GLY A 282 10.53 25.85 -50.46
N LEU A 283 10.47 25.86 -51.80
CA LEU A 283 11.41 25.12 -52.63
C LEU A 283 12.85 25.58 -52.37
N ILE A 284 13.79 24.67 -52.09
CA ILE A 284 15.22 24.92 -52.01
C ILE A 284 15.87 24.17 -53.16
N GLY A 285 16.54 24.88 -54.09
CA GLY A 285 17.19 24.32 -55.25
C GLY A 285 18.45 23.54 -54.87
N ARG A 286 18.90 22.58 -55.73
CA ARG A 286 20.17 21.89 -55.55
C ARG A 286 21.32 22.91 -55.56
N GLY A 287 22.27 22.80 -54.63
CA GLY A 287 23.39 23.71 -54.43
C GLY A 287 23.01 25.03 -53.77
N GLU A 288 21.75 25.30 -53.54
CA GLU A 288 21.27 26.49 -52.88
C GLU A 288 21.60 26.47 -51.39
N ALA A 289 22.02 27.61 -50.83
CA ALA A 289 22.35 27.74 -49.43
C ALA A 289 21.09 27.74 -48.57
N ILE A 290 21.14 27.00 -47.48
CA ILE A 290 20.08 27.01 -46.45
C ILE A 290 20.25 28.23 -45.57
N THR A 291 19.23 29.04 -45.52
CA THR A 291 19.18 30.25 -44.67
C THR A 291 18.06 30.07 -43.61
N ALA A 292 18.07 30.89 -42.58
CA ALA A 292 17.09 30.81 -41.52
C ALA A 292 15.62 31.01 -42.03
N GLU A 293 15.46 31.90 -43.03
CA GLU A 293 14.14 32.22 -43.63
C GLU A 293 13.55 31.05 -44.43
N LYS A 294 14.41 30.10 -44.85
CA LYS A 294 13.99 28.88 -45.56
C LYS A 294 13.58 27.74 -44.64
N LEU A 295 13.67 27.95 -43.35
CA LEU A 295 13.36 26.92 -42.33
C LEU A 295 12.09 27.27 -41.58
N VAL A 296 11.23 26.27 -41.40
CA VAL A 296 10.08 26.31 -40.50
C VAL A 296 10.10 25.04 -39.63
N PHE A 297 9.49 25.14 -38.46
CA PHE A 297 9.47 24.05 -37.51
C PHE A 297 8.07 23.49 -37.37
N LYS A 298 7.82 22.29 -37.93
CA LYS A 298 6.51 21.66 -37.96
C LYS A 298 6.51 20.31 -37.24
N ARG A 299 5.34 19.90 -36.76
CA ARG A 299 5.16 18.51 -36.35
C ARG A 299 5.05 17.63 -37.59
N THR A 300 5.86 16.59 -37.67
CA THR A 300 5.82 15.59 -38.71
C THR A 300 5.34 14.27 -38.18
N ASP A 301 4.90 13.34 -39.01
CA ASP A 301 4.58 11.99 -38.59
C ASP A 301 5.88 11.18 -38.56
N GLU A 302 6.50 11.06 -37.37
CA GLU A 302 7.79 10.39 -37.15
C GLU A 302 7.81 8.91 -37.58
N ARG A 303 6.64 8.30 -37.77
CA ARG A 303 6.54 6.93 -38.31
C ARG A 303 6.98 6.88 -39.77
N PHE A 304 6.88 7.97 -40.49
CA PHE A 304 7.14 8.05 -41.91
C PHE A 304 8.28 9.01 -42.25
N GLU A 305 8.45 10.09 -41.48
CA GLU A 305 9.41 11.15 -41.76
C GLU A 305 10.12 11.66 -40.49
N ARG A 306 11.28 11.11 -40.20
CA ARG A 306 12.13 11.63 -39.13
C ARG A 306 13.12 12.62 -39.70
N GLY A 307 12.94 13.92 -39.36
CA GLY A 307 13.83 15.03 -39.73
C GLY A 307 14.78 15.44 -38.61
N LEU A 308 15.62 16.45 -38.94
CA LEU A 308 16.47 17.11 -37.95
C LEU A 308 15.62 17.86 -36.92
N ALA A 309 16.05 17.87 -35.66
CA ALA A 309 15.33 18.59 -34.60
C ALA A 309 15.55 20.12 -34.72
N PRO A 310 14.62 20.96 -34.24
CA PRO A 310 14.77 22.42 -34.25
C PRO A 310 16.09 22.91 -33.64
N ALA A 311 16.58 22.27 -32.61
CA ALA A 311 17.84 22.59 -31.95
C ALA A 311 19.07 22.45 -32.89
N GLU A 312 18.94 21.66 -33.95
CA GLU A 312 20.02 21.42 -34.92
C GLU A 312 20.04 22.45 -36.05
N ALA A 313 19.09 23.42 -36.10
CA ALA A 313 19.01 24.42 -37.15
C ALA A 313 20.33 25.19 -37.35
N HIS A 314 21.03 25.53 -36.28
CA HIS A 314 22.31 26.26 -36.33
C HIS A 314 23.41 25.48 -37.07
N ARG A 315 23.32 24.14 -37.13
CA ARG A 315 24.32 23.25 -37.79
C ARG A 315 24.10 23.18 -39.30
N ILE A 316 22.91 23.50 -39.78
CA ILE A 316 22.56 23.37 -41.19
C ILE A 316 22.43 24.72 -41.90
N ILE A 317 22.28 25.82 -41.19
CA ILE A 317 22.30 27.16 -41.78
C ILE A 317 23.72 27.39 -42.39
N GLY A 318 23.73 27.80 -43.67
CA GLY A 318 24.96 27.99 -44.44
C GLY A 318 25.41 26.78 -45.27
N ARG A 319 24.91 25.56 -44.95
CA ARG A 319 25.14 24.38 -45.81
C ARG A 319 24.34 24.48 -47.12
N ARG A 320 24.67 23.66 -48.11
CA ARG A 320 24.00 23.62 -49.40
C ARG A 320 23.14 22.39 -49.55
N ALA A 321 22.02 22.49 -50.25
CA ALA A 321 21.17 21.34 -50.54
C ALA A 321 21.83 20.45 -51.62
N ALA A 322 22.04 19.18 -51.28
CA ALA A 322 22.63 18.16 -52.20
C ALA A 322 21.65 17.78 -53.33
N ARG A 323 20.35 17.98 -53.11
CA ARG A 323 19.23 17.81 -54.06
C ARG A 323 18.20 18.87 -53.88
N PRO A 324 17.22 19.04 -54.81
CA PRO A 324 16.10 19.89 -54.58
C PRO A 324 15.27 19.39 -53.37
N ILE A 325 14.88 20.30 -52.45
CA ILE A 325 14.04 20.04 -51.30
C ILE A 325 12.72 20.77 -51.52
N GLN A 326 11.61 20.06 -51.53
CA GLN A 326 10.30 20.65 -51.81
C GLN A 326 9.79 21.47 -50.63
N ALA A 327 8.88 22.40 -50.94
CA ALA A 327 8.14 23.09 -49.86
C ALA A 327 7.45 22.07 -48.97
N ASP A 328 7.51 22.27 -47.66
CA ASP A 328 6.93 21.41 -46.64
C ASP A 328 7.62 20.06 -46.49
N GLU A 329 8.73 19.81 -47.17
CA GLU A 329 9.53 18.60 -47.01
C GLU A 329 10.40 18.67 -45.74
N THR A 330 10.45 17.59 -44.99
CA THR A 330 11.28 17.46 -43.77
C THR A 330 12.76 17.39 -44.14
N ILE A 331 13.58 18.28 -43.56
CA ILE A 331 15.02 18.34 -43.87
C ILE A 331 15.75 17.28 -43.05
N ARG A 332 16.56 16.46 -43.75
CA ARG A 332 17.38 15.41 -43.18
C ARG A 332 18.84 15.64 -43.53
N GLU A 333 19.74 15.00 -42.77
CA GLU A 333 21.20 15.15 -42.96
C GLU A 333 21.67 14.71 -44.34
N ASP A 334 21.07 13.67 -44.94
CA ASP A 334 21.37 13.14 -46.26
C ASP A 334 21.01 14.05 -47.43
N MET A 335 20.28 15.14 -47.15
CA MET A 335 19.91 16.15 -48.15
C MET A 335 20.88 17.34 -48.22
N LEU A 336 21.95 17.32 -47.41
CA LEU A 336 22.82 18.47 -47.20
C LEU A 336 24.27 18.13 -47.57
N GLU A 337 24.96 19.10 -48.22
CA GLU A 337 26.41 19.04 -48.52
C GLU A 337 27.25 19.70 -47.43
#